data_a0611c7b0e3c86cd122b04b51e4a4664
#
_entry.id   a0611c7b0e3c86cd122b04b51e4a4664
#
_cell.length_a   1.000
_cell.length_b   1.000
_cell.length_c   1.000
_cell.angle_alpha   90.00
_cell.angle_beta   90.00
_cell.angle_gamma   90.00
#
_symmetry.space_group_name_H-M   'P 1'
#
loop_
_entity.id
_entity.type
_entity.pdbx_description
1 polymer ?
#
loop_
_entity_poly.entity_id
_entity_poly.type
_entity_poly.pdbx_seq_one_letter_code
_entity_poly.pdbx_strand_id
1 'polypeptide(L)'
;MCNFACAYCPEYLHDGKVGFPKYDDALWFVKELSKDKPDLFFEILGGETTLWPKMISFVNEAVNINDNIVIEINTNGSRTRNWWKRFAESNVQKNVVLNFSYHAAFCDPDLYYDNLFTVAEAGYTVASNFMLDPPYFDKVVDLWKRTHNLPIGASIKLLRPGFDSHKLIDGYTQEMLDYIVKTNMDDRHAIEGDANWDINVFADEEPINWQERVIEKKHSFKFWYCSAGSKRFHVNLFGDIRPCSQLTSYINDGIPHEEDKRYLLGNIFKRDFRPYEDLIVCPVDYCPCKIDAICYKHD
;
A
#
# COMPACT_ATOMS: atom_id res chain seq x y z
N MET A 1 13.83 3.61 -3.03
CA MET A 1 14.52 4.69 -2.29
C MET A 1 13.51 5.56 -1.58
N CYS A 2 13.75 5.96 -0.31
CA CYS A 2 12.91 6.88 0.45
C CYS A 2 13.75 8.07 0.93
N ASN A 3 13.11 9.22 1.13
CA ASN A 3 13.72 10.40 1.72
C ASN A 3 13.50 10.51 3.24
N PHE A 4 12.74 9.57 3.84
CA PHE A 4 12.57 9.42 5.27
C PHE A 4 13.31 8.18 5.78
N ALA A 5 13.82 8.24 7.01
CA ALA A 5 14.53 7.15 7.69
C ALA A 5 13.73 6.67 8.91
N CYS A 6 12.50 6.23 8.69
CA CYS A 6 11.60 5.77 9.74
C CYS A 6 12.17 4.50 10.40
N ALA A 7 12.31 4.50 11.73
CA ALA A 7 12.90 3.37 12.47
C ALA A 7 12.11 2.05 12.37
N TYR A 8 10.82 2.12 12.03
CA TYR A 8 9.96 0.97 11.81
C TYR A 8 9.95 0.46 10.37
N CYS A 9 10.56 1.19 9.41
CA CYS A 9 10.73 0.73 8.04
C CYS A 9 12.03 -0.06 7.87
N PRO A 10 12.08 -1.05 6.97
CA PRO A 10 13.31 -1.74 6.62
C PRO A 10 14.38 -0.77 6.09
N GLU A 11 15.62 -0.94 6.56
CA GLU A 11 16.75 -0.06 6.23
C GLU A 11 16.98 0.04 4.71
N TYR A 12 16.85 -1.06 3.98
CA TYR A 12 17.08 -1.10 2.54
C TYR A 12 16.14 -0.19 1.70
N LEU A 13 15.04 0.31 2.28
CA LEU A 13 14.18 1.29 1.60
C LEU A 13 14.77 2.69 1.57
N HIS A 14 15.70 3.00 2.47
CA HIS A 14 16.29 4.34 2.61
C HIS A 14 17.82 4.37 2.65
N ASP A 15 18.50 3.23 2.48
CA ASP A 15 19.95 3.13 2.41
C ASP A 15 20.56 3.61 1.07
N GLY A 16 19.71 3.94 0.11
CA GLY A 16 20.11 4.44 -1.21
C GLY A 16 20.63 3.41 -2.19
N LYS A 17 20.69 2.12 -1.82
CA LYS A 17 21.23 1.06 -2.67
C LYS A 17 20.25 0.60 -3.75
N VAL A 18 18.94 0.68 -3.49
CA VAL A 18 17.91 0.28 -4.44
C VAL A 18 17.32 1.52 -5.11
N GLY A 19 17.40 1.56 -6.43
CA GLY A 19 16.86 2.62 -7.26
C GLY A 19 15.38 2.43 -7.64
N PHE A 20 14.92 3.28 -8.55
CA PHE A 20 13.60 3.13 -9.16
C PHE A 20 13.64 2.09 -10.29
N PRO A 21 12.48 1.49 -10.63
CA PRO A 21 12.40 0.59 -11.78
C PRO A 21 12.73 1.33 -13.08
N LYS A 22 13.21 0.60 -14.07
CA LYS A 22 13.31 1.12 -15.43
C LYS A 22 11.89 1.35 -15.97
N TYR A 23 11.68 2.50 -16.59
CA TYR A 23 10.39 2.91 -17.11
C TYR A 23 9.74 1.86 -18.02
N ASP A 24 10.51 1.38 -19.01
CA ASP A 24 10.01 0.44 -20.00
C ASP A 24 9.68 -0.94 -19.42
N ASP A 25 10.39 -1.37 -18.38
CA ASP A 25 10.12 -2.66 -17.73
C ASP A 25 8.87 -2.59 -16.86
N ALA A 26 8.69 -1.48 -16.13
CA ALA A 26 7.46 -1.24 -15.37
C ALA A 26 6.23 -1.16 -16.29
N LEU A 27 6.33 -0.44 -17.38
CA LEU A 27 5.25 -0.29 -18.35
C LEU A 27 4.95 -1.61 -19.08
N TRP A 28 5.99 -2.40 -19.41
CA TRP A 28 5.80 -3.74 -19.94
C TRP A 28 4.96 -4.60 -19.01
N PHE A 29 5.23 -4.56 -17.70
CA PHE A 29 4.49 -5.38 -16.74
C PHE A 29 3.01 -5.00 -16.66
N VAL A 30 2.68 -3.70 -16.67
CA VAL A 30 1.29 -3.25 -16.73
C VAL A 30 0.61 -3.75 -18.02
N LYS A 31 1.29 -3.63 -19.18
CA LYS A 31 0.80 -4.14 -20.47
C LYS A 31 0.60 -5.66 -20.44
N GLU A 32 1.50 -6.41 -19.82
CA GLU A 32 1.40 -7.86 -19.73
C GLU A 32 0.19 -8.29 -18.89
N LEU A 33 0.01 -7.67 -17.72
CA LEU A 33 -1.14 -7.96 -16.85
C LEU A 33 -2.48 -7.59 -17.48
N SER A 34 -2.54 -6.54 -18.27
CA SER A 34 -3.80 -6.08 -18.89
C SER A 34 -4.23 -6.91 -20.10
N LYS A 35 -3.41 -7.82 -20.64
CA LYS A 35 -3.81 -8.70 -21.75
C LYS A 35 -4.95 -9.64 -21.40
N ASP A 36 -4.88 -10.24 -20.20
CA ASP A 36 -5.82 -11.27 -19.77
C ASP A 36 -6.78 -10.80 -18.66
N LYS A 37 -6.60 -9.55 -18.21
CA LYS A 37 -7.37 -8.96 -17.11
C LYS A 37 -7.93 -7.61 -17.54
N PRO A 38 -9.22 -7.55 -17.89
CA PRO A 38 -9.84 -6.29 -18.30
C PRO A 38 -9.80 -5.26 -17.16
N ASP A 39 -9.95 -5.71 -15.90
CA ASP A 39 -9.93 -4.87 -14.72
C ASP A 39 -8.61 -5.08 -13.96
N LEU A 40 -7.77 -4.08 -13.94
CA LEU A 40 -6.46 -4.12 -13.28
C LEU A 40 -6.35 -3.03 -12.21
N PHE A 41 -6.16 -3.45 -10.97
CA PHE A 41 -5.74 -2.56 -9.90
C PHE A 41 -4.23 -2.72 -9.68
N PHE A 42 -3.49 -1.63 -9.86
CA PHE A 42 -2.04 -1.62 -9.77
C PHE A 42 -1.58 -0.68 -8.65
N GLU A 43 -1.13 -1.26 -7.55
CA GLU A 43 -0.64 -0.50 -6.40
C GLU A 43 0.88 -0.27 -6.53
N ILE A 44 1.30 1.00 -6.45
CA ILE A 44 2.71 1.40 -6.46
C ILE A 44 3.15 1.65 -5.03
N LEU A 45 3.99 0.75 -4.55
CA LEU A 45 4.58 0.75 -3.21
C LEU A 45 6.11 0.94 -3.29
N GLY A 46 6.73 1.16 -2.16
CA GLY A 46 8.18 1.17 -2.06
C GLY A 46 8.67 2.06 -0.94
N GLY A 47 9.83 2.72 -1.11
CA GLY A 47 10.25 3.82 -0.27
C GLY A 47 9.31 5.02 -0.47
N GLU A 48 9.78 6.09 -1.10
CA GLU A 48 8.89 7.18 -1.53
C GLU A 48 8.73 7.15 -3.05
N THR A 49 7.57 6.76 -3.49
CA THR A 49 7.26 6.48 -4.90
C THR A 49 7.30 7.76 -5.76
N THR A 50 6.89 8.89 -5.22
CA THR A 50 6.85 10.18 -5.92
C THR A 50 8.25 10.78 -6.17
N LEU A 51 9.30 10.23 -5.56
CA LEU A 51 10.67 10.59 -5.89
C LEU A 51 11.11 10.05 -7.26
N TRP A 52 10.40 9.06 -7.80
CA TRP A 52 10.70 8.57 -9.14
C TRP A 52 10.47 9.68 -10.18
N PRO A 53 11.52 10.12 -10.89
CA PRO A 53 11.40 11.25 -11.83
C PRO A 53 10.39 11.00 -12.97
N LYS A 54 10.11 9.73 -13.26
CA LYS A 54 9.19 9.30 -14.32
C LYS A 54 7.76 9.05 -13.81
N MET A 55 7.46 9.25 -12.53
CA MET A 55 6.16 8.88 -11.93
C MET A 55 4.97 9.45 -12.70
N ILE A 56 4.93 10.75 -12.96
CA ILE A 56 3.80 11.38 -13.66
C ILE A 56 3.65 10.81 -15.09
N SER A 57 4.77 10.68 -15.81
CA SER A 57 4.74 10.13 -17.17
C SER A 57 4.29 8.66 -17.19
N PHE A 58 4.76 7.87 -16.21
CA PHE A 58 4.39 6.46 -16.07
C PHE A 58 2.90 6.29 -15.82
N VAL A 59 2.36 7.03 -14.85
CA VAL A 59 0.93 6.98 -14.52
C VAL A 59 0.07 7.35 -15.71
N ASN A 60 0.40 8.47 -16.38
CA ASN A 60 -0.32 8.91 -17.57
C ASN A 60 -0.31 7.86 -18.70
N GLU A 61 0.83 7.21 -18.96
CA GLU A 61 0.90 6.19 -20.01
C GLU A 61 0.20 4.90 -19.59
N ALA A 62 0.35 4.49 -18.33
CA ALA A 62 -0.21 3.24 -17.83
C ALA A 62 -1.76 3.25 -17.82
N VAL A 63 -2.40 4.34 -17.39
CA VAL A 63 -3.87 4.44 -17.39
C VAL A 63 -4.47 4.53 -18.81
N ASN A 64 -3.66 4.90 -19.81
CA ASN A 64 -4.08 4.93 -21.21
C ASN A 64 -3.90 3.59 -21.95
N ILE A 65 -3.38 2.55 -21.28
CA ILE A 65 -3.30 1.21 -21.87
C ILE A 65 -4.70 0.57 -21.98
N ASN A 66 -5.51 0.77 -20.94
CA ASN A 66 -6.87 0.25 -20.83
C ASN A 66 -7.66 1.12 -19.84
N ASP A 67 -8.88 1.49 -20.19
CA ASP A 67 -9.75 2.38 -19.40
C ASP A 67 -10.09 1.83 -18.01
N ASN A 68 -9.98 0.52 -17.81
CA ASN A 68 -10.26 -0.15 -16.55
C ASN A 68 -9.02 -0.35 -15.66
N ILE A 69 -7.88 0.22 -16.04
CA ILE A 69 -6.71 0.24 -15.16
C ILE A 69 -6.90 1.31 -14.12
N VAL A 70 -6.78 0.94 -12.85
CA VAL A 70 -6.69 1.88 -11.74
C VAL A 70 -5.35 1.74 -11.05
N ILE A 71 -4.69 2.86 -10.80
CA ILE A 71 -3.39 2.92 -10.15
C ILE A 71 -3.54 3.56 -8.77
N GLU A 72 -3.18 2.83 -7.73
CA GLU A 72 -2.98 3.39 -6.41
C GLU A 72 -1.52 3.77 -6.20
N ILE A 73 -1.28 5.01 -5.76
CA ILE A 73 0.06 5.52 -5.46
C ILE A 73 0.17 5.73 -3.96
N ASN A 74 1.03 4.94 -3.32
CA ASN A 74 1.38 5.15 -1.92
C ASN A 74 2.54 6.14 -1.80
N THR A 75 2.36 7.17 -0.97
CA THR A 75 3.32 8.26 -0.81
C THR A 75 3.37 8.78 0.63
N ASN A 76 4.53 9.23 1.07
CA ASN A 76 4.65 9.95 2.34
C ASN A 76 4.25 11.45 2.24
N GLY A 77 3.82 11.90 1.08
CA GLY A 77 3.32 13.25 0.85
C GLY A 77 4.40 14.35 0.87
N SER A 78 5.68 14.00 0.93
CA SER A 78 6.78 14.96 1.16
C SER A 78 7.18 15.83 -0.03
N ARG A 79 6.60 15.58 -1.21
CA ARG A 79 6.89 16.41 -2.38
C ARG A 79 6.39 17.83 -2.17
N THR A 80 7.03 18.79 -2.85
CA THR A 80 6.64 20.20 -2.78
C THR A 80 5.22 20.44 -3.31
N ARG A 81 4.56 21.49 -2.82
CA ARG A 81 3.25 21.95 -3.33
C ARG A 81 3.23 22.09 -4.86
N ASN A 82 4.31 22.60 -5.45
CA ASN A 82 4.41 22.76 -6.92
C ASN A 82 4.44 21.40 -7.65
N TRP A 83 5.03 20.37 -7.04
CA TRP A 83 5.02 19.03 -7.63
C TRP A 83 3.59 18.47 -7.63
N TRP A 84 2.88 18.59 -6.51
CA TRP A 84 1.51 18.11 -6.38
C TRP A 84 0.53 18.87 -7.29
N LYS A 85 0.71 20.18 -7.46
CA LYS A 85 -0.06 20.97 -8.45
C LYS A 85 0.13 20.41 -9.86
N ARG A 86 1.39 20.17 -10.28
CA ARG A 86 1.65 19.56 -11.61
C ARG A 86 1.09 18.15 -11.74
N PHE A 87 1.10 17.37 -10.65
CA PHE A 87 0.46 16.05 -10.65
C PHE A 87 -1.05 16.18 -10.82
N ALA A 88 -1.68 17.09 -10.10
CA ALA A 88 -3.11 17.36 -10.20
C ALA A 88 -3.55 17.79 -11.61
N GLU A 89 -2.68 18.50 -12.33
CA GLU A 89 -2.91 18.95 -13.72
C GLU A 89 -2.80 17.81 -14.75
N SER A 90 -2.40 16.60 -14.36
CA SER A 90 -2.22 15.47 -15.29
C SER A 90 -3.52 14.83 -15.79
N ASN A 91 -4.67 15.22 -15.21
CA ASN A 91 -6.02 14.81 -15.63
C ASN A 91 -6.28 13.28 -15.65
N VAL A 92 -5.71 12.57 -14.68
CA VAL A 92 -5.87 11.10 -14.52
C VAL A 92 -6.72 10.73 -13.30
N GLN A 93 -7.51 11.66 -12.76
CA GLN A 93 -8.29 11.52 -11.52
C GLN A 93 -9.19 10.28 -11.53
N LYS A 94 -9.79 9.98 -12.66
CA LYS A 94 -10.70 8.85 -12.83
C LYS A 94 -10.03 7.49 -12.56
N ASN A 95 -8.75 7.39 -12.85
CA ASN A 95 -8.00 6.12 -12.84
C ASN A 95 -6.90 6.08 -11.78
N VAL A 96 -6.83 7.09 -10.90
CA VAL A 96 -5.77 7.17 -9.90
C VAL A 96 -6.34 7.38 -8.51
N VAL A 97 -5.90 6.52 -7.59
CA VAL A 97 -6.12 6.65 -6.15
C VAL A 97 -4.81 7.09 -5.49
N LEU A 98 -4.86 8.09 -4.65
CA LEU A 98 -3.70 8.56 -3.90
C LEU A 98 -3.81 8.12 -2.44
N ASN A 99 -2.86 7.34 -1.98
CA ASN A 99 -2.80 6.85 -0.60
C ASN A 99 -1.62 7.49 0.12
N PHE A 100 -1.90 8.53 0.89
CA PHE A 100 -0.91 9.26 1.66
C PHE A 100 -0.63 8.57 2.99
N SER A 101 0.63 8.61 3.42
CA SER A 101 1.08 8.10 4.73
C SER A 101 1.76 9.22 5.53
N TYR A 102 1.11 9.66 6.60
CA TYR A 102 1.67 10.69 7.48
C TYR A 102 2.66 10.08 8.47
N HIS A 103 3.90 10.51 8.42
CA HIS A 103 4.99 10.10 9.31
C HIS A 103 5.40 11.27 10.21
N ALA A 104 4.84 11.36 11.41
CA ALA A 104 4.91 12.55 12.27
C ALA A 104 6.33 12.98 12.68
N ALA A 105 7.31 12.04 12.68
CA ALA A 105 8.72 12.35 12.94
C ALA A 105 9.39 13.15 11.83
N PHE A 106 8.88 13.10 10.59
CA PHE A 106 9.54 13.63 9.38
C PHE A 106 8.70 14.62 8.59
N CYS A 107 7.36 14.47 8.66
CA CYS A 107 6.45 15.33 7.91
C CYS A 107 6.17 16.66 8.64
N ASP A 108 6.24 17.75 7.90
CA ASP A 108 5.60 19.00 8.28
C ASP A 108 4.09 18.85 8.13
N PRO A 109 3.27 19.04 9.19
CA PRO A 109 1.84 18.80 9.16
C PRO A 109 1.09 19.76 8.23
N ASP A 110 1.55 21.00 8.08
CA ASP A 110 0.89 21.98 7.23
C ASP A 110 1.18 21.72 5.75
N LEU A 111 2.42 21.39 5.40
CA LEU A 111 2.76 20.98 4.05
C LEU A 111 1.98 19.71 3.66
N TYR A 112 1.90 18.74 4.56
CA TYR A 112 1.19 17.50 4.33
C TYR A 112 -0.30 17.76 4.09
N TYR A 113 -0.93 18.56 4.95
CA TYR A 113 -2.34 18.95 4.80
C TYR A 113 -2.62 19.68 3.49
N ASP A 114 -1.77 20.66 3.13
CA ASP A 114 -1.91 21.42 1.89
C ASP A 114 -1.76 20.53 0.64
N ASN A 115 -0.89 19.52 0.69
CA ASN A 115 -0.72 18.58 -0.41
C ASN A 115 -1.95 17.68 -0.55
N LEU A 116 -2.52 17.17 0.56
CA LEU A 116 -3.80 16.45 0.57
C LEU A 116 -4.93 17.31 -0.03
N PHE A 117 -5.06 18.53 0.46
CA PHE A 117 -6.07 19.48 -0.04
C PHE A 117 -5.94 19.72 -1.54
N THR A 118 -4.71 19.94 -2.02
CA THR A 118 -4.44 20.21 -3.45
C THR A 118 -4.96 19.11 -4.37
N VAL A 119 -4.75 17.84 -4.01
CA VAL A 119 -5.18 16.72 -4.86
C VAL A 119 -6.65 16.36 -4.68
N ALA A 120 -7.18 16.54 -3.46
CA ALA A 120 -8.61 16.33 -3.20
C ALA A 120 -9.48 17.35 -3.96
N GLU A 121 -9.11 18.64 -3.91
CA GLU A 121 -9.78 19.71 -4.68
C GLU A 121 -9.68 19.49 -6.20
N ALA A 122 -8.63 18.83 -6.68
CA ALA A 122 -8.51 18.45 -8.08
C ALA A 122 -9.37 17.23 -8.47
N GLY A 123 -10.13 16.66 -7.53
CA GLY A 123 -11.06 15.55 -7.77
C GLY A 123 -10.42 14.17 -7.75
N TYR A 124 -9.22 14.01 -7.20
CA TYR A 124 -8.65 12.68 -6.98
C TYR A 124 -9.33 11.96 -5.83
N THR A 125 -9.47 10.64 -5.96
CA THR A 125 -9.77 9.78 -4.81
C THR A 125 -8.54 9.73 -3.91
N VAL A 126 -8.68 10.20 -2.67
CA VAL A 126 -7.57 10.34 -1.73
C VAL A 126 -7.87 9.57 -0.44
N ALA A 127 -6.91 8.77 0.00
CA ALA A 127 -6.87 8.19 1.33
C ALA A 127 -5.63 8.69 2.07
N SER A 128 -5.72 8.83 3.40
CA SER A 128 -4.61 9.20 4.25
C SER A 128 -4.49 8.25 5.44
N ASN A 129 -3.36 7.57 5.56
CA ASN A 129 -3.00 6.73 6.68
C ASN A 129 -2.10 7.52 7.65
N PHE A 130 -2.57 7.74 8.85
CA PHE A 130 -1.83 8.40 9.91
C PHE A 130 -1.03 7.36 10.69
N MET A 131 0.28 7.28 10.43
CA MET A 131 1.19 6.32 11.06
C MET A 131 1.39 6.69 12.52
N LEU A 132 0.76 5.94 13.43
CA LEU A 132 0.80 6.24 14.86
C LEU A 132 2.09 5.75 15.48
N ASP A 133 3.08 6.63 15.51
CA ASP A 133 4.29 6.46 16.28
C ASP A 133 4.04 6.99 17.71
N PRO A 134 4.11 6.14 18.76
CA PRO A 134 3.68 6.48 20.11
C PRO A 134 4.20 7.81 20.67
N PRO A 135 5.49 8.20 20.48
CA PRO A 135 5.99 9.50 20.93
C PRO A 135 5.30 10.71 20.28
N TYR A 136 4.60 10.52 19.18
CA TYR A 136 3.93 11.58 18.41
C TYR A 136 2.41 11.45 18.43
N PHE A 137 1.85 10.72 19.39
CA PHE A 137 0.41 10.43 19.46
C PHE A 137 -0.46 11.66 19.25
N ASP A 138 -0.26 12.70 20.06
CA ASP A 138 -1.08 13.93 19.99
C ASP A 138 -0.95 14.62 18.63
N LYS A 139 0.27 14.72 18.09
CA LYS A 139 0.53 15.32 16.77
C LYS A 139 -0.18 14.57 15.63
N VAL A 140 -0.21 13.24 15.73
CA VAL A 140 -0.91 12.38 14.76
C VAL A 140 -2.41 12.58 14.85
N VAL A 141 -2.97 12.54 16.06
CA VAL A 141 -4.41 12.69 16.32
C VAL A 141 -4.90 14.08 15.93
N ASP A 142 -4.16 15.13 16.24
CA ASP A 142 -4.53 16.50 15.91
C ASP A 142 -4.60 16.71 14.39
N LEU A 143 -3.61 16.24 13.64
CA LEU A 143 -3.63 16.35 12.18
C LEU A 143 -4.74 15.48 11.58
N TRP A 144 -4.94 14.25 12.08
CA TRP A 144 -6.03 13.37 11.64
C TRP A 144 -7.39 14.06 11.82
N LYS A 145 -7.68 14.63 12.99
CA LYS A 145 -8.91 15.41 13.22
C LYS A 145 -9.07 16.59 12.25
N ARG A 146 -7.98 17.29 11.99
CA ARG A 146 -7.97 18.41 11.05
C ARG A 146 -8.37 17.99 9.62
N THR A 147 -8.05 16.76 9.20
CA THR A 147 -8.42 16.27 7.88
C THR A 147 -9.88 15.87 7.71
N HIS A 148 -10.68 15.82 8.79
CA HIS A 148 -12.13 15.54 8.71
C HIS A 148 -12.93 16.56 7.87
N ASN A 149 -12.36 17.74 7.64
CA ASN A 149 -12.96 18.75 6.76
C ASN A 149 -12.64 18.54 5.27
N LEU A 150 -11.84 17.53 4.92
CA LEU A 150 -11.47 17.22 3.56
C LEU A 150 -12.33 16.05 3.03
N PRO A 151 -12.64 16.01 1.73
CA PRO A 151 -13.33 14.87 1.11
C PRO A 151 -12.35 13.71 0.86
N ILE A 152 -11.79 13.16 1.92
CA ILE A 152 -10.79 12.07 1.87
C ILE A 152 -11.13 10.96 2.86
N GLY A 153 -10.71 9.74 2.57
CA GLY A 153 -10.65 8.67 3.56
C GLY A 153 -9.47 8.88 4.52
N ALA A 154 -9.69 8.81 5.83
CA ALA A 154 -8.63 8.99 6.81
C ALA A 154 -8.65 7.87 7.85
N SER A 155 -7.51 7.24 8.11
CA SER A 155 -7.40 6.19 9.12
C SER A 155 -6.09 6.29 9.90
N ILE A 156 -6.15 5.96 11.20
CA ILE A 156 -4.95 5.82 12.03
C ILE A 156 -4.44 4.39 11.90
N LYS A 157 -3.12 4.22 11.70
CA LYS A 157 -2.47 2.92 11.52
C LYS A 157 -1.50 2.61 12.64
N LEU A 158 -1.62 1.41 13.21
CA LEU A 158 -0.63 0.85 14.12
C LEU A 158 0.65 0.48 13.37
N LEU A 159 1.79 0.79 13.98
CA LEU A 159 3.10 0.51 13.43
C LEU A 159 3.64 -0.83 13.90
N ARG A 160 4.39 -1.47 13.02
CA ARG A 160 5.08 -2.74 13.27
C ARG A 160 6.54 -2.62 12.83
N PRO A 161 7.48 -3.29 13.51
CA PRO A 161 8.88 -3.28 13.09
C PRO A 161 9.03 -4.10 11.80
N GLY A 162 9.40 -3.45 10.72
CA GLY A 162 9.54 -4.09 9.42
C GLY A 162 8.18 -4.51 8.81
N PHE A 163 8.22 -5.16 7.63
CA PHE A 163 6.99 -5.61 6.95
C PHE A 163 6.50 -6.98 7.44
N ASP A 164 7.37 -7.81 8.01
CA ASP A 164 7.08 -9.22 8.32
C ASP A 164 6.68 -9.46 9.78
N SER A 165 6.72 -8.41 10.61
CA SER A 165 6.44 -8.57 12.03
C SER A 165 4.93 -8.54 12.32
N HIS A 166 4.47 -9.52 13.11
CA HIS A 166 3.13 -9.54 13.70
C HIS A 166 3.07 -8.82 15.06
N LYS A 167 4.21 -8.25 15.50
CA LYS A 167 4.30 -7.47 16.73
C LYS A 167 4.13 -6.00 16.42
N LEU A 168 3.57 -5.25 17.36
CA LEU A 168 3.60 -3.81 17.33
C LEU A 168 4.97 -3.29 17.79
N ILE A 169 5.34 -2.08 17.36
CA ILE A 169 6.50 -1.38 17.95
C ILE A 169 6.23 -1.09 19.42
N ASP A 170 7.30 -0.87 20.19
CA ASP A 170 7.18 -0.55 21.61
C ASP A 170 6.55 0.84 21.84
N GLY A 171 6.00 1.04 23.04
CA GLY A 171 5.50 2.33 23.50
C GLY A 171 3.99 2.55 23.38
N TYR A 172 3.22 1.63 22.78
CA TYR A 172 1.76 1.71 22.81
C TYR A 172 1.21 1.45 24.21
N THR A 173 0.40 2.38 24.70
CA THR A 173 -0.43 2.19 25.91
C THR A 173 -1.78 1.58 25.54
N GLN A 174 -2.47 0.99 26.52
CA GLN A 174 -3.82 0.47 26.30
C GLN A 174 -4.78 1.59 25.85
N GLU A 175 -4.65 2.79 26.39
CA GLU A 175 -5.45 3.95 26.02
C GLU A 175 -5.28 4.31 24.53
N MET A 176 -4.04 4.28 24.01
CA MET A 176 -3.79 4.51 22.59
C MET A 176 -4.43 3.43 21.70
N LEU A 177 -4.35 2.16 22.11
CA LEU A 177 -4.95 1.05 21.38
C LEU A 177 -6.49 1.16 21.36
N ASP A 178 -7.10 1.44 22.50
CA ASP A 178 -8.54 1.63 22.63
C ASP A 178 -9.02 2.82 21.77
N TYR A 179 -8.26 3.91 21.77
CA TYR A 179 -8.54 5.07 20.94
C TYR A 179 -8.57 4.72 19.46
N ILE A 180 -7.58 3.95 18.97
CA ILE A 180 -7.50 3.54 17.57
C ILE A 180 -8.67 2.65 17.18
N VAL A 181 -8.98 1.64 18.01
CA VAL A 181 -10.11 0.73 17.74
C VAL A 181 -11.39 1.51 17.62
N LYS A 182 -11.66 2.40 18.58
CA LYS A 182 -12.85 3.25 18.57
C LYS A 182 -12.89 4.16 17.34
N THR A 183 -11.80 4.84 17.03
CA THR A 183 -11.69 5.81 15.95
C THR A 183 -11.89 5.14 14.58
N ASN A 184 -11.22 4.02 14.32
CA ASN A 184 -11.36 3.30 13.05
C ASN A 184 -12.74 2.64 12.88
N MET A 185 -13.50 2.44 13.96
CA MET A 185 -14.89 2.00 13.86
C MET A 185 -15.85 3.13 13.51
N ASP A 186 -15.57 4.35 14.00
CA ASP A 186 -16.39 5.52 13.71
C ASP A 186 -16.11 6.10 12.31
N ASP A 187 -14.91 5.88 11.77
CA ASP A 187 -14.49 6.34 10.44
C ASP A 187 -14.98 5.44 9.28
N ARG A 188 -16.16 4.86 9.39
CA ARG A 188 -16.84 4.17 8.28
C ARG A 188 -17.21 5.09 7.12
N HIS A 189 -16.88 6.35 7.16
CA HIS A 189 -16.90 7.30 6.03
C HIS A 189 -15.71 7.06 5.06
N ALA A 190 -15.30 5.80 4.92
CA ALA A 190 -14.48 5.37 3.83
C ALA A 190 -15.29 5.51 2.55
N ILE A 191 -14.97 6.60 1.81
CA ILE A 191 -15.25 6.70 0.38
C ILE A 191 -16.56 5.99 -0.03
N GLU A 192 -17.71 6.55 0.36
CA GLU A 192 -18.97 6.33 -0.33
C GLU A 192 -18.88 7.05 -1.69
N GLY A 193 -18.15 6.51 -2.59
CA GLY A 193 -18.04 6.95 -3.95
C GLY A 193 -17.72 5.74 -4.79
N ASP A 194 -18.66 5.34 -5.60
CA ASP A 194 -18.68 4.48 -6.79
C ASP A 194 -17.40 3.72 -7.27
N ALA A 195 -16.39 3.63 -6.46
CA ALA A 195 -15.40 2.60 -6.59
C ALA A 195 -16.05 1.31 -6.08
N ASN A 196 -16.60 0.52 -6.98
CA ASN A 196 -17.01 -0.88 -6.79
C ASN A 196 -15.80 -1.76 -6.38
N TRP A 197 -15.04 -1.26 -5.42
CA TRP A 197 -14.01 -1.97 -4.69
C TRP A 197 -14.67 -2.67 -3.50
N ASP A 198 -15.84 -3.28 -3.74
CA ASP A 198 -16.35 -4.33 -2.88
C ASP A 198 -15.37 -5.49 -2.91
N ILE A 199 -14.27 -5.24 -2.22
CA ILE A 199 -13.38 -6.27 -1.77
C ILE A 199 -14.09 -6.94 -0.59
N ASN A 200 -15.27 -7.46 -0.85
CA ASN A 200 -16.01 -8.36 0.03
C ASN A 200 -15.35 -9.73 -0.03
N VAL A 201 -14.20 -9.82 0.63
CA VAL A 201 -13.48 -11.07 0.77
C VAL A 201 -14.24 -12.02 1.69
N PHE A 202 -15.10 -11.47 2.51
CA PHE A 202 -15.97 -12.19 3.43
C PHE A 202 -17.39 -11.70 3.17
N ALA A 203 -17.99 -12.19 2.09
CA ALA A 203 -19.29 -11.76 1.58
C ALA A 203 -20.43 -11.80 2.61
N ASP A 204 -20.25 -12.48 3.73
CA ASP A 204 -21.23 -12.72 4.77
C ASP A 204 -20.82 -12.19 6.16
N GLU A 205 -19.68 -11.50 6.31
CA GLU A 205 -19.23 -11.00 7.60
C GLU A 205 -19.43 -9.47 7.74
N GLU A 206 -19.70 -9.03 8.98
CA GLU A 206 -19.72 -7.62 9.41
C GLU A 206 -18.43 -6.89 8.98
N PRO A 207 -18.46 -5.57 8.73
CA PRO A 207 -17.28 -4.80 8.36
C PRO A 207 -16.14 -5.03 9.34
N ILE A 208 -15.00 -5.53 8.82
CA ILE A 208 -13.89 -5.96 9.65
C ILE A 208 -13.04 -4.75 10.04
N ASN A 209 -12.95 -4.48 11.35
CA ASN A 209 -11.90 -3.62 11.87
C ASN A 209 -10.55 -4.34 11.79
N TRP A 210 -9.76 -3.99 10.77
CA TRP A 210 -8.47 -4.64 10.54
C TRP A 210 -7.47 -4.39 11.68
N GLN A 211 -7.47 -3.21 12.31
CA GLN A 211 -6.57 -2.90 13.42
C GLN A 211 -6.90 -3.77 14.65
N GLU A 212 -8.17 -3.97 14.93
CA GLU A 212 -8.61 -4.88 15.99
C GLU A 212 -8.15 -6.32 15.72
N ARG A 213 -8.32 -6.83 14.49
CA ARG A 213 -7.81 -8.16 14.11
C ARG A 213 -6.30 -8.30 14.31
N VAL A 214 -5.52 -7.25 14.03
CA VAL A 214 -4.07 -7.25 14.25
C VAL A 214 -3.76 -7.29 15.74
N ILE A 215 -4.44 -6.49 16.56
CA ILE A 215 -4.29 -6.45 18.04
C ILE A 215 -4.62 -7.82 18.63
N GLU A 216 -5.72 -8.43 18.19
CA GLU A 216 -6.19 -9.73 18.66
C GLU A 216 -5.47 -10.92 18.01
N LYS A 217 -4.53 -10.69 17.11
CA LYS A 217 -3.80 -11.72 16.34
C LYS A 217 -4.70 -12.65 15.52
N LYS A 218 -5.88 -12.16 15.10
CA LYS A 218 -6.87 -12.90 14.29
C LYS A 218 -6.66 -12.73 12.77
N HIS A 219 -5.44 -12.67 12.29
CA HIS A 219 -5.08 -12.47 10.88
C HIS A 219 -4.20 -13.60 10.34
N SER A 220 -4.38 -14.83 10.85
CA SER A 220 -3.76 -16.04 10.34
C SER A 220 -4.67 -16.72 9.33
N PHE A 221 -4.11 -17.06 8.17
CA PHE A 221 -4.78 -17.83 7.10
C PHE A 221 -3.91 -19.00 6.67
N LYS A 222 -3.03 -19.48 7.54
CA LYS A 222 -2.16 -20.62 7.24
C LYS A 222 -3.00 -21.85 6.91
N PHE A 223 -2.63 -22.54 5.84
CA PHE A 223 -3.31 -23.69 5.26
C PHE A 223 -4.63 -23.42 4.53
N TRP A 224 -5.11 -22.18 4.48
CA TRP A 224 -6.24 -21.80 3.65
C TRP A 224 -5.83 -21.75 2.17
N TYR A 225 -6.76 -22.04 1.27
CA TYR A 225 -6.57 -21.77 -0.15
C TYR A 225 -6.61 -20.26 -0.41
N CYS A 226 -5.71 -19.75 -1.23
CA CYS A 226 -5.53 -18.34 -1.49
C CYS A 226 -5.32 -18.05 -2.97
N SER A 227 -5.96 -17.00 -3.50
CA SER A 227 -5.82 -16.56 -4.88
C SER A 227 -4.52 -15.76 -5.16
N ALA A 228 -3.64 -15.62 -4.18
CA ALA A 228 -2.33 -15.02 -4.38
C ALA A 228 -1.52 -15.80 -5.43
N GLY A 229 -0.93 -15.09 -6.39
CA GLY A 229 -0.18 -15.69 -7.50
C GLY A 229 -1.02 -16.05 -8.72
N SER A 230 -2.37 -16.03 -8.63
CA SER A 230 -3.26 -16.16 -9.79
C SER A 230 -4.00 -14.85 -10.09
N LYS A 231 -4.55 -14.19 -9.08
CA LYS A 231 -5.29 -12.92 -9.21
C LYS A 231 -4.59 -11.73 -8.58
N ARG A 232 -3.64 -11.97 -7.67
CA ARG A 232 -2.85 -10.96 -7.00
C ARG A 232 -1.37 -11.29 -7.11
N PHE A 233 -0.56 -10.25 -7.30
CA PHE A 233 0.89 -10.34 -7.45
C PHE A 233 1.57 -9.24 -6.65
N HIS A 234 2.77 -9.52 -6.18
CA HIS A 234 3.68 -8.55 -5.57
C HIS A 234 4.97 -8.50 -6.35
N VAL A 235 5.44 -7.31 -6.70
CA VAL A 235 6.74 -7.10 -7.32
C VAL A 235 7.66 -6.45 -6.30
N ASN A 236 8.76 -7.12 -5.98
CA ASN A 236 9.71 -6.58 -5.04
C ASN A 236 10.70 -5.58 -5.69
N LEU A 237 11.60 -5.02 -4.89
CA LEU A 237 12.58 -4.02 -5.35
C LEU A 237 13.58 -4.52 -6.39
N PHE A 238 13.75 -5.83 -6.52
CA PHE A 238 14.66 -6.47 -7.48
C PHE A 238 13.92 -6.95 -8.75
N GLY A 239 12.65 -6.58 -8.84
CA GLY A 239 11.78 -6.92 -9.96
C GLY A 239 11.22 -8.34 -9.91
N ASP A 240 11.46 -9.11 -8.85
CA ASP A 240 10.87 -10.44 -8.72
C ASP A 240 9.37 -10.35 -8.49
N ILE A 241 8.62 -11.12 -9.26
CA ILE A 241 7.17 -11.23 -9.15
C ILE A 241 6.84 -12.39 -8.24
N ARG A 242 6.06 -12.15 -7.19
CA ARG A 242 5.68 -13.10 -6.14
C ARG A 242 4.15 -13.14 -5.96
N PRO A 243 3.60 -14.18 -5.34
CA PRO A 243 2.16 -14.26 -5.05
C PRO A 243 1.66 -13.14 -4.14
N CYS A 244 2.41 -12.80 -3.09
CA CYS A 244 2.07 -11.73 -2.14
C CYS A 244 3.32 -11.16 -1.48
N SER A 245 3.17 -10.08 -0.71
CA SER A 245 4.28 -9.42 -0.02
C SER A 245 4.92 -10.31 1.05
N GLN A 246 4.19 -11.25 1.63
CA GLN A 246 4.69 -12.16 2.67
C GLN A 246 5.53 -13.32 2.13
N LEU A 247 5.45 -13.58 0.84
CA LEU A 247 6.26 -14.59 0.15
C LEU A 247 7.47 -13.98 -0.56
N THR A 248 7.90 -12.81 -0.11
CA THR A 248 9.15 -12.20 -0.52
C THR A 248 10.29 -12.73 0.34
N SER A 249 11.41 -13.08 -0.27
CA SER A 249 12.57 -13.67 0.40
C SER A 249 13.46 -12.66 1.14
N TYR A 250 12.96 -11.46 1.39
CA TYR A 250 13.75 -10.40 2.03
C TYR A 250 13.47 -10.31 3.52
N ILE A 251 13.91 -11.30 4.27
CA ILE A 251 13.88 -11.25 5.72
C ILE A 251 15.09 -10.45 6.19
N ASN A 252 14.86 -9.22 6.65
CA ASN A 252 15.76 -8.36 7.43
C ASN A 252 17.04 -7.82 6.76
N ASP A 253 17.57 -8.40 5.69
CA ASP A 253 18.85 -8.01 5.09
C ASP A 253 18.77 -7.49 3.65
N GLY A 254 17.58 -7.54 3.05
CA GLY A 254 17.37 -7.10 1.66
C GLY A 254 17.97 -8.03 0.61
N ILE A 255 18.46 -9.22 1.00
CA ILE A 255 19.12 -10.17 0.11
C ILE A 255 18.17 -11.34 -0.23
N PRO A 256 18.03 -11.72 -1.52
CA PRO A 256 17.23 -12.87 -1.92
C PRO A 256 17.82 -14.17 -1.36
N HIS A 257 17.02 -14.96 -0.64
CA HIS A 257 17.42 -16.29 -0.24
C HIS A 257 17.08 -17.32 -1.34
N GLU A 258 18.02 -18.22 -1.67
CA GLU A 258 17.84 -19.20 -2.75
C GLU A 258 16.68 -20.16 -2.53
N GLU A 259 16.29 -20.41 -1.28
CA GLU A 259 15.24 -21.36 -0.91
C GLU A 259 13.82 -20.93 -1.34
N ASP A 260 13.65 -19.66 -1.70
CA ASP A 260 12.34 -19.08 -2.05
C ASP A 260 11.99 -19.09 -3.53
N LYS A 261 12.76 -19.79 -4.35
CA LYS A 261 12.44 -19.93 -5.79
C LYS A 261 11.07 -20.59 -6.04
N ARG A 262 10.54 -21.30 -5.05
CA ARG A 262 9.21 -21.96 -5.11
C ARG A 262 8.06 -21.01 -5.44
N TYR A 263 8.17 -19.77 -4.98
CA TYR A 263 7.13 -18.75 -5.14
C TYR A 263 7.52 -17.66 -6.15
N LEU A 264 8.57 -17.88 -6.93
CA LEU A 264 8.98 -16.96 -7.98
C LEU A 264 8.13 -17.17 -9.23
N LEU A 265 7.32 -16.18 -9.58
CA LEU A 265 6.45 -16.19 -10.76
C LEU A 265 7.13 -15.57 -11.99
N GLY A 266 8.29 -14.97 -11.80
CA GLY A 266 9.08 -14.30 -12.84
C GLY A 266 9.78 -13.04 -12.33
N ASN A 267 10.32 -12.26 -13.28
CA ASN A 267 11.00 -11.01 -12.96
C ASN A 267 10.72 -9.96 -14.03
N ILE A 268 10.31 -8.75 -13.64
CA ILE A 268 9.95 -7.68 -14.58
C ILE A 268 11.13 -7.24 -15.47
N PHE A 269 12.38 -7.29 -14.97
CA PHE A 269 13.57 -6.91 -15.73
C PHE A 269 13.98 -7.95 -16.75
N LYS A 270 13.58 -9.21 -16.55
CA LYS A 270 13.75 -10.32 -17.50
C LYS A 270 12.56 -10.45 -18.45
N ARG A 271 11.45 -9.75 -18.13
CA ARG A 271 10.17 -9.81 -18.86
C ARG A 271 9.65 -11.24 -18.97
N ASP A 272 9.86 -12.03 -17.93
CA ASP A 272 9.29 -13.35 -17.74
C ASP A 272 8.24 -13.31 -16.62
N PHE A 273 7.05 -13.81 -16.91
CA PHE A 273 5.96 -13.84 -15.96
C PHE A 273 5.07 -15.04 -16.22
N ARG A 274 4.82 -15.83 -15.18
CA ARG A 274 3.97 -17.02 -15.22
C ARG A 274 3.11 -17.08 -13.97
N PRO A 275 1.86 -16.58 -14.04
CA PRO A 275 0.93 -16.67 -12.93
C PRO A 275 0.57 -18.13 -12.64
N TYR A 276 0.12 -18.40 -11.42
CA TYR A 276 -0.51 -19.69 -11.13
C TYR A 276 -1.88 -19.76 -11.80
N GLU A 277 -2.27 -20.94 -12.24
CA GLU A 277 -3.59 -21.22 -12.78
C GLU A 277 -4.60 -21.41 -11.65
N ASP A 278 -4.16 -22.04 -10.54
CA ASP A 278 -4.99 -22.42 -9.40
C ASP A 278 -4.65 -21.62 -8.13
N LEU A 279 -5.48 -21.81 -7.10
CA LEU A 279 -5.24 -21.31 -5.75
C LEU A 279 -4.04 -22.01 -5.13
N ILE A 280 -3.30 -21.31 -4.28
CA ILE A 280 -2.23 -21.90 -3.47
C ILE A 280 -2.69 -22.11 -2.05
N VAL A 281 -2.11 -23.11 -1.38
CA VAL A 281 -2.26 -23.25 0.07
C VAL A 281 -1.35 -22.22 0.75
N CYS A 282 -1.93 -21.33 1.58
CA CYS A 282 -1.21 -20.27 2.24
C CYS A 282 -0.17 -20.83 3.24
N PRO A 283 1.13 -20.58 3.06
CA PRO A 283 2.17 -21.12 3.94
C PRO A 283 2.52 -20.21 5.11
N VAL A 284 2.01 -18.97 5.15
CA VAL A 284 2.44 -17.97 6.13
C VAL A 284 1.60 -18.00 7.40
N ASP A 285 2.24 -17.81 8.54
CA ASP A 285 1.57 -17.86 9.85
C ASP A 285 0.65 -16.65 10.07
N TYR A 286 1.01 -15.47 9.57
CA TYR A 286 0.23 -14.25 9.68
C TYR A 286 0.21 -13.49 8.36
N CYS A 287 -0.92 -12.86 8.04
CA CYS A 287 -1.10 -12.01 6.87
C CYS A 287 -1.32 -10.56 7.33
N PRO A 288 -0.25 -9.82 7.70
CA PRO A 288 -0.36 -8.52 8.34
C PRO A 288 -0.74 -7.38 7.40
N CYS A 289 -0.60 -7.58 6.09
CA CYS A 289 -1.00 -6.61 5.09
C CYS A 289 -2.50 -6.76 4.81
N LYS A 290 -3.29 -5.70 5.05
CA LYS A 290 -4.73 -5.72 4.76
C LYS A 290 -4.99 -6.13 3.31
N ILE A 291 -4.23 -5.58 2.37
CA ILE A 291 -4.42 -5.84 0.94
C ILE A 291 -4.13 -7.30 0.57
N ASP A 292 -3.08 -7.91 1.13
CA ASP A 292 -2.84 -9.35 0.94
C ASP A 292 -3.88 -10.21 1.66
N ALA A 293 -4.37 -9.73 2.82
CA ALA A 293 -5.38 -10.45 3.59
C ALA A 293 -6.74 -10.52 2.88
N ILE A 294 -7.09 -9.50 2.10
CA ILE A 294 -8.35 -9.43 1.34
C ILE A 294 -8.30 -10.18 0.00
N CYS A 295 -7.20 -10.83 -0.39
CA CYS A 295 -7.21 -11.83 -1.45
C CYS A 295 -8.25 -12.91 -1.14
N TYR A 296 -9.00 -13.33 -2.15
CA TYR A 296 -9.95 -14.45 -1.99
C TYR A 296 -9.27 -15.66 -1.32
N LYS A 297 -9.86 -16.12 -0.24
CA LYS A 297 -9.39 -17.25 0.58
C LYS A 297 -10.57 -18.08 1.03
N HIS A 298 -10.32 -19.39 1.21
CA HIS A 298 -11.26 -20.27 1.89
C HIS A 298 -10.47 -21.38 2.59
N ASP A 299 -11.03 -21.97 3.65
CA ASP A 299 -10.53 -23.11 4.39
C ASP A 299 -10.77 -24.45 3.66
#